data_65d0a868149a9cc978fb3f93d21e6b19
#
_entry.id   65d0a868149a9cc978fb3f93d21e6b19
#
_cell.length_a   1.000
_cell.length_b   1.000
_cell.length_c   1.000
_cell.angle_alpha   90.00
_cell.angle_beta   90.00
_cell.angle_gamma   90.00
#
_symmetry.space_group_name_H-M   'P 1'
#
loop_
_entity.id
_entity.type
_entity.pdbx_description
1 polymer ?
#
loop_
_entity_poly.entity_id
_entity_poly.type
_entity_poly.pdbx_seq_one_letter_code
_entity_poly.pdbx_strand_id
1 'polypeptide(L)'
;GTEKNLDALVKAGLMGISIPRRYNGLNFSLVPYIMAADMVSRADAGFVNIWGLQDCAETIYEFASEEQKQKYLPRVCAGGTMAMDLTEPDAGSDLQAVMLKATYSEKDGCWYLNGVKRFITNGDGHIALVLARSEEGTKDGRGLSMFIYDKNDGGVTVRRIENKMGIKGSPTCELVFKNAKAELCGDRKMGLIKYVMALMNGARLGIAAQSVGVSEAAYREALTYAQERRQFGKAIIEFPAVYEMLSLMKAKLDASRSLLYETTRFVDMYKVYEDISKERKLEKEERDEMKKYQRQADAFTPLAKGMSSEFCNQNAYDCVQIHGGSGFMKDYACERIYRDARITSIYEGTTQLQVVAAIRHVTTGTFLNMMKFYEQETICPELVPLQNRLKAMTEIYEKTVASVVETKDNEYIDF
;
A
#
# COMPACT_ATOMS: atom_id res chain seq x y z
N GLY A 1 21.75 5.52 9.54
CA GLY A 1 20.46 4.91 9.48
C GLY A 1 19.56 5.61 8.48
N THR A 2 18.30 5.69 8.79
CA THR A 2 17.20 6.17 7.94
C THR A 2 17.48 7.51 7.27
N GLU A 3 17.94 8.51 8.00
CA GLU A 3 18.27 9.84 7.46
C GLU A 3 19.33 9.75 6.34
N LYS A 4 20.41 9.00 6.58
CA LYS A 4 21.45 8.80 5.54
C LYS A 4 20.91 8.08 4.31
N ASN A 5 19.98 7.15 4.48
CA ASN A 5 19.34 6.45 3.36
C ASN A 5 18.45 7.41 2.57
N LEU A 6 17.70 8.27 3.26
CA LEU A 6 16.89 9.30 2.62
C LEU A 6 17.78 10.27 1.81
N ASP A 7 18.84 10.79 2.42
CA ASP A 7 19.81 11.68 1.76
C ASP A 7 20.43 11.04 0.51
N ALA A 8 20.72 9.73 0.57
CA ALA A 8 21.27 9.00 -0.56
C ALA A 8 20.26 8.90 -1.72
N LEU A 9 18.98 8.63 -1.42
CA LEU A 9 17.92 8.56 -2.46
C LEU A 9 17.58 9.96 -3.02
N VAL A 10 17.58 10.99 -2.17
CA VAL A 10 17.42 12.39 -2.61
C VAL A 10 18.55 12.77 -3.59
N LYS A 11 19.81 12.47 -3.23
CA LYS A 11 20.97 12.72 -4.10
C LYS A 11 20.94 11.92 -5.39
N ALA A 12 20.37 10.71 -5.36
CA ALA A 12 20.17 9.89 -6.54
C ALA A 12 18.99 10.35 -7.40
N GLY A 13 18.25 11.40 -7.00
CA GLY A 13 17.10 11.93 -7.72
C GLY A 13 15.85 11.03 -7.65
N LEU A 14 15.73 10.19 -6.61
CA LEU A 14 14.63 9.23 -6.46
C LEU A 14 13.52 9.74 -5.53
N MET A 15 13.23 11.05 -5.61
CA MET A 15 12.08 11.69 -4.98
C MET A 15 11.18 12.32 -6.04
N GLY A 16 9.88 12.37 -5.76
CA GLY A 16 8.90 12.86 -6.72
C GLY A 16 8.81 11.98 -7.98
N ILE A 17 8.94 10.66 -7.82
CA ILE A 17 9.04 9.71 -8.94
C ILE A 17 7.83 9.81 -9.87
N SER A 18 6.62 9.86 -9.32
CA SER A 18 5.35 9.96 -10.08
C SER A 18 4.94 11.41 -10.39
N ILE A 19 5.57 12.39 -9.75
CA ILE A 19 5.20 13.79 -9.91
C ILE A 19 5.65 14.32 -11.27
N PRO A 20 4.81 15.12 -11.97
CA PRO A 20 5.15 15.68 -13.27
C PRO A 20 6.40 16.58 -13.26
N ARG A 21 7.12 16.58 -14.37
CA ARG A 21 8.36 17.37 -14.56
C ARG A 21 8.19 18.88 -14.32
N ARG A 22 6.99 19.44 -14.59
CA ARG A 22 6.67 20.85 -14.32
C ARG A 22 6.73 21.23 -12.83
N TYR A 23 6.73 20.24 -11.94
CA TYR A 23 6.93 20.39 -10.50
C TYR A 23 8.25 19.77 -10.02
N ASN A 24 9.21 19.58 -10.92
CA ASN A 24 10.54 18.99 -10.69
C ASN A 24 10.51 17.47 -10.38
N GLY A 25 9.43 16.75 -10.68
CA GLY A 25 9.35 15.30 -10.56
C GLY A 25 9.93 14.56 -11.76
N LEU A 26 9.96 13.22 -11.65
CA LEU A 26 10.48 12.34 -12.72
C LEU A 26 9.42 11.99 -13.77
N ASN A 27 8.15 12.14 -13.46
CA ASN A 27 7.00 11.80 -14.32
C ASN A 27 6.98 10.34 -14.74
N PHE A 28 7.31 9.43 -13.81
CA PHE A 28 7.19 7.99 -14.05
C PHE A 28 5.76 7.54 -13.74
N SER A 29 5.34 6.47 -14.42
CA SER A 29 4.12 5.76 -14.08
C SER A 29 4.29 4.95 -12.79
N LEU A 30 3.20 4.32 -12.33
CA LEU A 30 3.19 3.59 -11.06
C LEU A 30 4.07 2.32 -11.11
N VAL A 31 4.19 1.63 -12.25
CA VAL A 31 5.02 0.41 -12.36
C VAL A 31 6.48 0.66 -11.95
N PRO A 32 7.22 1.63 -12.50
CA PRO A 32 8.59 1.92 -12.06
C PRO A 32 8.68 2.33 -10.58
N TYR A 33 7.70 3.07 -10.06
CA TYR A 33 7.64 3.42 -8.64
C TYR A 33 7.53 2.18 -7.76
N ILE A 34 6.64 1.26 -8.09
CA ILE A 34 6.44 0.00 -7.35
C ILE A 34 7.66 -0.93 -7.45
N MET A 35 8.36 -0.94 -8.60
CA MET A 35 9.62 -1.67 -8.72
C MET A 35 10.70 -1.09 -7.78
N ALA A 36 10.79 0.23 -7.69
CA ALA A 36 11.70 0.89 -6.75
C ALA A 36 11.29 0.58 -5.29
N ALA A 37 10.00 0.61 -4.97
CA ALA A 37 9.48 0.28 -3.65
C ALA A 37 9.80 -1.18 -3.24
N ASP A 38 9.67 -2.16 -4.13
CA ASP A 38 10.09 -3.56 -3.91
C ASP A 38 11.60 -3.62 -3.53
N MET A 39 12.47 -2.95 -4.31
CA MET A 39 13.90 -2.93 -4.05
C MET A 39 14.28 -2.24 -2.73
N VAL A 40 13.67 -1.09 -2.44
CA VAL A 40 13.90 -0.35 -1.18
C VAL A 40 13.42 -1.16 0.02
N SER A 41 12.27 -1.82 -0.10
CA SER A 41 11.68 -2.66 0.95
C SER A 41 12.55 -3.87 1.31
N ARG A 42 13.16 -4.49 0.28
CA ARG A 42 14.12 -5.58 0.49
C ARG A 42 15.33 -5.12 1.31
N ALA A 43 15.79 -3.90 1.08
CA ALA A 43 16.93 -3.34 1.79
C ALA A 43 16.58 -2.91 3.22
N ASP A 44 15.44 -2.22 3.39
CA ASP A 44 14.99 -1.70 4.69
C ASP A 44 13.48 -1.46 4.69
N ALA A 45 12.76 -2.40 5.31
CA ALA A 45 11.30 -2.36 5.45
C ALA A 45 10.78 -1.16 6.26
N GLY A 46 11.59 -0.65 7.20
CA GLY A 46 11.23 0.53 7.99
C GLY A 46 11.42 1.82 7.21
N PHE A 47 12.51 1.92 6.46
CA PHE A 47 12.83 3.10 5.68
C PHE A 47 11.85 3.33 4.52
N VAL A 48 11.40 2.26 3.85
CA VAL A 48 10.44 2.39 2.75
C VAL A 48 9.15 3.12 3.15
N ASN A 49 8.75 3.03 4.43
CA ASN A 49 7.59 3.76 4.93
C ASN A 49 7.77 5.30 4.93
N ILE A 50 9.00 5.79 5.05
CA ILE A 50 9.28 7.24 4.94
C ILE A 50 9.40 7.64 3.47
N TRP A 51 10.21 6.90 2.73
CA TRP A 51 10.43 7.17 1.31
C TRP A 51 9.13 6.99 0.49
N GLY A 52 8.34 5.96 0.77
CA GLY A 52 7.08 5.67 0.09
C GLY A 52 5.98 6.70 0.34
N LEU A 53 6.01 7.42 1.46
CA LEU A 53 5.03 8.49 1.72
C LEU A 53 5.11 9.68 0.74
N GLN A 54 6.15 9.76 -0.12
CA GLN A 54 6.14 10.69 -1.26
C GLN A 54 4.91 10.50 -2.16
N ASP A 55 4.30 9.32 -2.15
CA ASP A 55 3.08 8.98 -2.86
C ASP A 55 1.87 9.85 -2.44
N CYS A 56 1.86 10.37 -1.22
CA CYS A 56 0.87 11.35 -0.78
C CYS A 56 0.85 12.62 -1.65
N ALA A 57 1.96 12.94 -2.32
CA ALA A 57 2.04 14.06 -3.25
C ALA A 57 1.17 13.86 -4.50
N GLU A 58 0.85 12.62 -4.90
CA GLU A 58 -0.11 12.36 -5.98
C GLU A 58 -1.50 12.90 -5.63
N THR A 59 -1.93 12.77 -4.37
CA THR A 59 -3.20 13.34 -3.92
C THR A 59 -3.23 14.87 -4.04
N ILE A 60 -2.11 15.53 -3.72
CA ILE A 60 -1.97 16.98 -3.94
C ILE A 60 -2.01 17.27 -5.45
N TYR A 61 -1.27 16.51 -6.26
CA TYR A 61 -1.28 16.69 -7.71
C TYR A 61 -2.67 16.50 -8.33
N GLU A 62 -3.42 15.52 -7.87
CA GLU A 62 -4.72 15.19 -8.45
C GLU A 62 -5.83 16.17 -8.03
N PHE A 63 -5.85 16.58 -6.76
CA PHE A 63 -7.01 17.24 -6.18
C PHE A 63 -6.79 18.66 -5.67
N ALA A 64 -5.56 19.10 -5.43
CA ALA A 64 -5.26 20.41 -4.90
C ALA A 64 -5.32 21.51 -5.98
N SER A 65 -5.40 22.79 -5.55
CA SER A 65 -5.32 23.93 -6.44
C SER A 65 -3.93 24.04 -7.09
N GLU A 66 -3.84 24.76 -8.22
CA GLU A 66 -2.55 24.94 -8.89
C GLU A 66 -1.53 25.68 -8.00
N GLU A 67 -2.01 26.64 -7.18
CA GLU A 67 -1.18 27.34 -6.19
C GLU A 67 -0.59 26.37 -5.16
N GLN A 68 -1.41 25.45 -4.62
CA GLN A 68 -0.96 24.43 -3.69
C GLN A 68 0.01 23.44 -4.36
N LYS A 69 -0.22 23.05 -5.61
CA LYS A 69 0.70 22.19 -6.37
C LYS A 69 2.06 22.85 -6.52
N GLN A 70 2.11 24.12 -6.93
CA GLN A 70 3.35 24.87 -7.06
C GLN A 70 4.09 25.06 -5.72
N LYS A 71 3.33 25.18 -4.61
CA LYS A 71 3.90 25.35 -3.28
C LYS A 71 4.50 24.07 -2.71
N TYR A 72 3.83 22.93 -2.87
CA TYR A 72 4.15 21.71 -2.14
C TYR A 72 4.92 20.66 -2.96
N LEU A 73 4.56 20.45 -4.24
CA LEU A 73 5.15 19.36 -5.02
C LEU A 73 6.66 19.52 -5.25
N PRO A 74 7.20 20.70 -5.59
CA PRO A 74 8.65 20.88 -5.72
C PRO A 74 9.42 20.58 -4.42
N ARG A 75 8.81 20.85 -3.26
CA ARG A 75 9.42 20.58 -1.96
C ARG A 75 9.55 19.08 -1.70
N VAL A 76 8.54 18.29 -2.08
CA VAL A 76 8.60 16.82 -2.00
C VAL A 76 9.66 16.29 -2.96
N CYS A 77 9.72 16.77 -4.19
CA CYS A 77 10.75 16.39 -5.15
C CYS A 77 12.17 16.73 -4.69
N ALA A 78 12.33 17.76 -3.87
CA ALA A 78 13.61 18.16 -3.28
C ALA A 78 13.97 17.36 -1.99
N GLY A 79 13.16 16.37 -1.59
CA GLY A 79 13.40 15.53 -0.40
C GLY A 79 12.54 15.89 0.81
N GLY A 80 11.57 16.78 0.67
CA GLY A 80 10.57 17.04 1.69
C GLY A 80 9.76 15.77 2.00
N THR A 81 9.77 15.33 3.26
CA THR A 81 9.04 14.12 3.68
C THR A 81 7.58 14.42 3.97
N MET A 82 6.73 13.43 3.73
CA MET A 82 5.29 13.55 3.95
C MET A 82 4.80 12.64 5.07
N ALA A 83 3.62 12.95 5.58
CA ALA A 83 2.84 12.12 6.49
C ALA A 83 1.38 12.01 6.00
N MET A 84 0.69 10.96 6.44
CA MET A 84 -0.71 10.69 6.15
C MET A 84 -1.47 10.55 7.47
N ASP A 85 -2.07 11.66 7.92
CA ASP A 85 -2.66 11.80 9.25
C ASP A 85 -4.15 11.45 9.23
N LEU A 86 -4.46 10.16 9.11
CA LEU A 86 -5.85 9.67 9.02
C LEU A 86 -6.33 9.13 10.37
N THR A 87 -5.63 8.17 10.94
CA THR A 87 -6.02 7.35 12.08
C THR A 87 -6.09 8.13 13.40
N GLU A 88 -7.10 7.84 14.21
CA GLU A 88 -7.28 8.33 15.57
C GLU A 88 -7.38 7.14 16.55
N PRO A 89 -7.30 7.37 17.89
CA PRO A 89 -7.39 6.28 18.86
C PRO A 89 -8.60 5.35 18.66
N ASP A 90 -9.76 5.91 18.30
CA ASP A 90 -11.03 5.18 18.14
C ASP A 90 -11.51 5.13 16.67
N ALA A 91 -10.68 5.53 15.71
CA ALA A 91 -10.99 5.56 14.28
C ALA A 91 -9.80 5.05 13.45
N GLY A 92 -9.65 3.74 13.34
CA GLY A 92 -8.64 3.07 12.52
C GLY A 92 -9.25 2.46 11.28
N SER A 93 -9.90 1.31 11.40
CA SER A 93 -10.61 0.67 10.28
C SER A 93 -11.84 1.45 9.85
N ASP A 94 -12.57 2.04 10.81
CA ASP A 94 -13.70 2.93 10.54
C ASP A 94 -13.26 4.41 10.58
N LEU A 95 -12.78 4.89 9.44
CA LEU A 95 -12.40 6.30 9.28
C LEU A 95 -13.58 7.27 9.26
N GLN A 96 -14.84 6.79 9.16
CA GLN A 96 -16.00 7.65 9.27
C GLN A 96 -16.12 8.25 10.69
N ALA A 97 -15.60 7.54 11.70
CA ALA A 97 -15.59 7.95 13.09
C ALA A 97 -14.52 9.00 13.45
N VAL A 98 -13.73 9.48 12.49
CA VAL A 98 -12.73 10.55 12.71
C VAL A 98 -13.36 11.79 13.33
N MET A 99 -12.78 12.29 14.41
CA MET A 99 -13.28 13.39 15.22
C MET A 99 -12.39 14.62 15.25
N LEU A 100 -11.14 14.57 14.77
CA LEU A 100 -10.26 15.73 14.68
C LEU A 100 -11.02 16.86 13.95
N LYS A 101 -11.19 17.98 14.63
CA LYS A 101 -12.06 19.10 14.17
C LYS A 101 -11.27 20.05 13.29
N ALA A 102 -11.86 20.45 12.17
CA ALA A 102 -11.41 21.57 11.35
C ALA A 102 -12.41 22.72 11.43
N THR A 103 -11.94 23.91 11.80
CA THR A 103 -12.76 25.11 11.93
C THR A 103 -12.20 26.21 11.04
N TYR A 104 -13.05 26.79 10.18
CA TYR A 104 -12.66 27.93 9.35
C TYR A 104 -12.71 29.23 10.16
N SER A 105 -11.67 30.05 10.06
CA SER A 105 -11.63 31.41 10.62
C SER A 105 -11.82 32.42 9.49
N GLU A 106 -12.98 33.06 9.47
CA GLU A 106 -13.27 34.15 8.52
C GLU A 106 -12.27 35.30 8.67
N LYS A 107 -11.83 35.57 9.89
CA LYS A 107 -10.88 36.65 10.21
C LYS A 107 -9.50 36.37 9.56
N ASP A 108 -9.05 35.16 9.63
CA ASP A 108 -7.68 34.77 9.21
C ASP A 108 -7.67 34.17 7.79
N GLY A 109 -8.84 33.88 7.22
CA GLY A 109 -9.00 33.28 5.91
C GLY A 109 -8.41 31.87 5.81
N CYS A 110 -8.33 31.10 6.92
CA CYS A 110 -7.71 29.79 6.94
C CYS A 110 -8.43 28.81 7.89
N TRP A 111 -8.07 27.53 7.78
CA TRP A 111 -8.58 26.47 8.65
C TRP A 111 -7.65 26.23 9.84
N TYR A 112 -8.24 25.89 10.97
CA TYR A 112 -7.54 25.47 12.18
C TYR A 112 -7.95 24.06 12.57
N LEU A 113 -6.95 23.18 12.77
CA LEU A 113 -7.14 21.78 13.15
C LEU A 113 -6.93 21.63 14.67
N ASN A 114 -7.83 20.86 15.31
CA ASN A 114 -7.78 20.57 16.74
C ASN A 114 -8.17 19.12 17.02
N GLY A 115 -7.34 18.38 17.75
CA GLY A 115 -7.58 16.99 18.13
C GLY A 115 -6.31 16.16 18.19
N VAL A 116 -6.46 14.84 18.08
CA VAL A 116 -5.35 13.87 18.20
C VAL A 116 -5.37 12.93 17.02
N LYS A 117 -4.20 12.67 16.45
CA LYS A 117 -3.96 11.59 15.50
C LYS A 117 -3.02 10.57 16.11
N ARG A 118 -3.19 9.29 15.79
CA ARG A 118 -2.40 8.21 16.38
C ARG A 118 -1.90 7.24 15.32
N PHE A 119 -0.77 6.60 15.61
CA PHE A 119 -0.09 5.66 14.72
C PHE A 119 0.34 6.28 13.38
N ILE A 120 0.68 7.56 13.38
CA ILE A 120 1.04 8.28 12.16
C ILE A 120 2.50 8.01 11.81
N THR A 121 2.71 7.32 10.72
CA THR A 121 4.04 7.08 10.15
C THR A 121 4.65 8.39 9.69
N ASN A 122 5.90 8.64 10.10
CA ASN A 122 6.61 9.89 9.83
C ASN A 122 5.83 11.16 10.23
N GLY A 123 5.09 11.09 11.35
CA GLY A 123 4.22 12.18 11.79
C GLY A 123 4.92 13.50 12.11
N ASP A 124 6.27 13.52 12.13
CA ASP A 124 7.10 14.72 12.18
C ASP A 124 7.56 15.18 10.77
N GLY A 125 6.93 14.69 9.71
CA GLY A 125 7.21 15.04 8.32
C GLY A 125 6.98 16.53 8.02
N HIS A 126 7.56 17.00 6.92
CA HIS A 126 7.47 18.41 6.52
C HIS A 126 6.06 18.83 6.07
N ILE A 127 5.34 17.92 5.43
CA ILE A 127 4.01 18.13 4.87
C ILE A 127 3.12 16.95 5.26
N ALA A 128 1.91 17.21 5.74
CA ALA A 128 0.96 16.14 6.03
C ALA A 128 -0.37 16.32 5.29
N LEU A 129 -0.95 15.20 4.85
CA LEU A 129 -2.35 15.12 4.46
C LEU A 129 -3.18 14.72 5.68
N VAL A 130 -4.08 15.59 6.12
CA VAL A 130 -4.84 15.42 7.35
C VAL A 130 -6.32 15.25 7.05
N LEU A 131 -6.90 14.11 7.45
CA LEU A 131 -8.36 13.92 7.41
C LEU A 131 -8.99 14.54 8.66
N ALA A 132 -9.92 15.47 8.48
CA ALA A 132 -10.56 16.17 9.60
C ALA A 132 -12.05 16.44 9.35
N ARG A 133 -12.81 16.54 10.43
CA ARG A 133 -14.24 16.87 10.39
C ARG A 133 -14.43 18.38 10.24
N SER A 134 -14.86 18.77 9.06
CA SER A 134 -15.14 20.17 8.69
C SER A 134 -16.62 20.56 8.82
N GLU A 135 -17.51 19.56 8.96
CA GLU A 135 -18.95 19.79 9.04
C GLU A 135 -19.45 19.49 10.46
N GLU A 136 -19.91 20.53 11.13
CA GLU A 136 -20.43 20.42 12.48
C GLU A 136 -21.71 19.56 12.52
N GLY A 137 -21.89 18.78 13.57
CA GLY A 137 -23.06 17.93 13.77
C GLY A 137 -23.10 16.64 12.93
N THR A 138 -22.12 16.42 12.05
CA THR A 138 -22.03 15.16 11.26
C THR A 138 -21.27 14.07 12.00
N LYS A 139 -21.63 12.80 11.71
CA LYS A 139 -20.97 11.62 12.29
C LYS A 139 -20.49 10.61 11.24
N ASP A 140 -20.76 10.86 9.96
CA ASP A 140 -20.41 9.99 8.84
C ASP A 140 -19.27 10.58 7.98
N GLY A 141 -18.90 9.88 6.92
CA GLY A 141 -17.82 10.27 6.01
C GLY A 141 -18.09 11.55 5.24
N ARG A 142 -19.36 11.98 5.11
CA ARG A 142 -19.73 13.21 4.42
C ARG A 142 -19.37 14.48 5.20
N GLY A 143 -19.05 14.34 6.48
CA GLY A 143 -18.56 15.46 7.30
C GLY A 143 -17.05 15.67 7.24
N LEU A 144 -16.32 14.84 6.49
CA LEU A 144 -14.87 14.81 6.48
C LEU A 144 -14.29 15.48 5.23
N SER A 145 -13.29 16.33 5.45
CA SER A 145 -12.51 17.00 4.39
C SER A 145 -11.03 16.68 4.55
N MET A 146 -10.28 16.82 3.45
CA MET A 146 -8.83 16.64 3.44
C MET A 146 -8.15 18.02 3.56
N PHE A 147 -7.09 18.07 4.36
CA PHE A 147 -6.29 19.26 4.56
C PHE A 147 -4.81 19.00 4.30
N ILE A 148 -4.11 20.01 3.81
CA ILE A 148 -2.65 20.03 3.75
C ILE A 148 -2.16 20.82 4.96
N TYR A 149 -1.35 20.19 5.78
CA TYR A 149 -0.65 20.81 6.90
C TYR A 149 0.84 20.96 6.57
N ASP A 150 1.39 22.14 6.78
CA ASP A 150 2.81 22.44 6.68
C ASP A 150 3.40 22.54 8.08
N LYS A 151 4.45 21.76 8.37
CA LYS A 151 5.13 21.79 9.68
C LYS A 151 5.60 23.18 10.08
N ASN A 152 5.94 24.03 9.11
CA ASN A 152 6.38 25.41 9.38
C ASN A 152 5.29 26.29 9.98
N ASP A 153 4.01 25.94 9.81
CA ASP A 153 2.88 26.69 10.38
C ASP A 153 2.68 26.41 11.89
N GLY A 154 3.33 25.36 12.41
CA GLY A 154 3.26 25.01 13.84
C GLY A 154 1.88 24.49 14.28
N GLY A 155 1.65 24.44 15.60
CA GLY A 155 0.37 23.98 16.16
C GLY A 155 0.22 22.46 16.27
N VAL A 156 1.20 21.67 15.80
CA VAL A 156 1.25 20.22 15.98
C VAL A 156 2.42 19.84 16.87
N THR A 157 2.14 18.98 17.83
CA THR A 157 3.16 18.45 18.76
C THR A 157 3.20 16.93 18.65
N VAL A 158 4.37 16.37 18.47
CA VAL A 158 4.61 14.94 18.61
C VAL A 158 4.58 14.63 20.12
N ARG A 159 3.48 14.04 20.60
CA ARG A 159 3.32 13.70 22.02
C ARG A 159 4.18 12.49 22.39
N ARG A 160 4.31 11.54 21.46
CA ARG A 160 5.20 10.40 21.63
C ARG A 160 5.50 9.71 20.28
N ILE A 161 6.64 9.03 20.22
CA ILE A 161 6.99 8.06 19.18
C ILE A 161 6.73 6.66 19.75
N GLU A 162 5.98 5.84 19.02
CA GLU A 162 5.58 4.51 19.47
C GLU A 162 6.77 3.53 19.52
N ASN A 163 6.85 2.74 20.58
CA ASN A 163 7.81 1.64 20.67
C ASN A 163 7.22 0.41 19.98
N LYS A 164 7.62 0.17 18.74
CA LYS A 164 7.03 -0.84 17.85
C LYS A 164 7.76 -2.18 17.91
N MET A 165 7.05 -3.24 17.54
CA MET A 165 7.60 -4.58 17.32
C MET A 165 8.66 -4.58 16.21
N GLY A 166 8.34 -4.03 15.03
CA GLY A 166 9.18 -3.96 13.84
C GLY A 166 9.14 -2.59 13.18
N ILE A 167 9.67 -2.50 11.95
CA ILE A 167 9.79 -1.28 11.14
C ILE A 167 10.28 -0.06 11.93
N LYS A 168 11.29 -0.31 12.79
CA LYS A 168 11.80 0.70 13.74
C LYS A 168 12.57 1.84 13.05
N GLY A 169 12.90 1.68 11.78
CA GLY A 169 13.54 2.71 10.94
C GLY A 169 12.65 3.91 10.63
N SER A 170 11.33 3.82 10.81
CA SER A 170 10.39 4.93 10.68
C SER A 170 9.76 5.31 12.00
N PRO A 171 9.65 6.61 12.36
CA PRO A 171 8.91 7.04 13.53
C PRO A 171 7.42 6.87 13.28
N THR A 172 6.70 6.28 14.22
CA THR A 172 5.24 6.24 14.25
C THR A 172 4.77 7.08 15.41
N CYS A 173 4.04 8.15 15.12
CA CYS A 173 3.81 9.22 16.07
C CYS A 173 2.36 9.25 16.57
N GLU A 174 2.20 9.74 17.80
CA GLU A 174 0.97 10.30 18.29
C GLU A 174 1.07 11.82 18.23
N LEU A 175 0.15 12.47 17.50
CA LEU A 175 0.16 13.89 17.18
C LEU A 175 -0.98 14.60 17.91
N VAL A 176 -0.68 15.75 18.52
CA VAL A 176 -1.66 16.65 19.10
C VAL A 176 -1.71 17.93 18.28
N PHE A 177 -2.87 18.19 17.70
CA PHE A 177 -3.19 19.39 16.94
C PHE A 177 -3.84 20.41 17.89
N LYS A 178 -3.28 21.60 17.98
CA LYS A 178 -3.79 22.69 18.77
C LYS A 178 -3.74 23.99 17.96
N ASN A 179 -4.87 24.35 17.39
CA ASN A 179 -5.00 25.45 16.44
C ASN A 179 -3.93 25.39 15.34
N ALA A 180 -3.70 24.19 14.81
CA ALA A 180 -2.77 23.98 13.72
C ALA A 180 -3.36 24.54 12.43
N LYS A 181 -2.69 25.52 11.82
CA LYS A 181 -3.13 26.12 10.57
C LYS A 181 -3.00 25.11 9.43
N ALA A 182 -4.01 25.02 8.57
CA ALA A 182 -4.00 24.11 7.43
C ALA A 182 -4.78 24.68 6.25
N GLU A 183 -4.50 24.16 5.07
CA GLU A 183 -5.18 24.51 3.82
C GLU A 183 -6.13 23.38 3.41
N LEU A 184 -7.34 23.73 2.98
CA LEU A 184 -8.26 22.75 2.41
C LEU A 184 -7.68 22.20 1.09
N CYS A 185 -7.60 20.88 0.97
CA CYS A 185 -7.19 20.18 -0.25
C CYS A 185 -8.44 19.75 -1.03
N GLY A 186 -8.64 20.33 -2.21
CA GLY A 186 -9.82 20.03 -3.03
C GLY A 186 -11.12 20.57 -2.40
N ASP A 187 -12.21 19.83 -2.59
CA ASP A 187 -13.55 20.22 -2.15
C ASP A 187 -13.86 19.76 -0.72
N ARG A 188 -14.63 20.56 0.02
CA ARG A 188 -15.19 20.17 1.33
C ARG A 188 -16.05 18.91 1.18
N LYS A 189 -16.10 18.09 2.25
CA LYS A 189 -16.92 16.87 2.36
C LYS A 189 -16.46 15.70 1.49
N MET A 190 -15.42 15.91 0.66
CA MET A 190 -14.90 14.89 -0.25
C MET A 190 -13.70 14.13 0.34
N GLY A 191 -13.26 14.47 1.56
CA GLY A 191 -12.05 13.95 2.18
C GLY A 191 -11.99 12.43 2.22
N LEU A 192 -13.01 11.80 2.81
CA LEU A 192 -13.05 10.34 2.92
C LEU A 192 -13.54 9.68 1.63
N ILE A 193 -14.68 10.14 1.10
CA ILE A 193 -15.40 9.43 0.03
C ILE A 193 -14.68 9.47 -1.32
N LYS A 194 -13.76 10.41 -1.51
CA LYS A 194 -12.99 10.55 -2.75
C LYS A 194 -11.49 10.51 -2.51
N TYR A 195 -10.96 11.44 -1.71
CA TYR A 195 -9.50 11.64 -1.63
C TYR A 195 -8.79 10.55 -0.84
N VAL A 196 -9.34 10.14 0.31
CA VAL A 196 -8.77 9.00 1.06
C VAL A 196 -8.90 7.70 0.28
N MET A 197 -10.01 7.49 -0.44
CA MET A 197 -10.17 6.27 -1.25
C MET A 197 -9.14 6.17 -2.37
N ALA A 198 -8.85 7.27 -3.06
CA ALA A 198 -7.79 7.32 -4.07
C ALA A 198 -6.40 7.08 -3.45
N LEU A 199 -6.07 7.80 -2.37
CA LEU A 199 -4.83 7.67 -1.61
C LEU A 199 -4.61 6.23 -1.10
N MET A 200 -5.64 5.59 -0.53
CA MET A 200 -5.57 4.23 0.00
C MET A 200 -5.32 3.17 -1.08
N ASN A 201 -5.78 3.36 -2.30
CA ASN A 201 -5.51 2.41 -3.38
C ASN A 201 -4.01 2.41 -3.75
N GLY A 202 -3.37 3.59 -3.84
CA GLY A 202 -1.92 3.71 -4.00
C GLY A 202 -1.16 3.11 -2.82
N ALA A 203 -1.53 3.48 -1.59
CA ALA A 203 -0.92 2.96 -0.36
C ALA A 203 -0.99 1.43 -0.25
N ARG A 204 -2.11 0.80 -0.65
CA ARG A 204 -2.26 -0.67 -0.67
C ARG A 204 -1.25 -1.33 -1.61
N LEU A 205 -1.01 -0.77 -2.78
CA LEU A 205 0.02 -1.27 -3.71
C LEU A 205 1.43 -1.05 -3.16
N GLY A 206 1.69 0.07 -2.48
CA GLY A 206 2.92 0.32 -1.74
C GLY A 206 3.19 -0.75 -0.67
N ILE A 207 2.17 -1.15 0.10
CA ILE A 207 2.30 -2.23 1.09
C ILE A 207 2.44 -3.62 0.44
N ALA A 208 1.81 -3.86 -0.69
CA ALA A 208 2.03 -5.08 -1.46
C ALA A 208 3.49 -5.15 -1.95
N ALA A 209 4.06 -4.05 -2.45
CA ALA A 209 5.47 -3.95 -2.83
C ALA A 209 6.41 -4.15 -1.64
N GLN A 210 6.10 -3.53 -0.49
CA GLN A 210 6.84 -3.77 0.75
C GLN A 210 6.82 -5.25 1.15
N SER A 211 5.67 -5.89 1.07
CA SER A 211 5.52 -7.32 1.39
C SER A 211 6.35 -8.20 0.47
N VAL A 212 6.37 -7.89 -0.83
CA VAL A 212 7.20 -8.60 -1.82
C VAL A 212 8.69 -8.41 -1.52
N GLY A 213 9.15 -7.19 -1.25
CA GLY A 213 10.54 -6.90 -0.92
C GLY A 213 11.00 -7.59 0.37
N VAL A 214 10.18 -7.57 1.43
CA VAL A 214 10.47 -8.28 2.69
C VAL A 214 10.48 -9.79 2.50
N SER A 215 9.56 -10.35 1.68
CA SER A 215 9.57 -11.77 1.29
C SER A 215 10.85 -12.15 0.54
N GLU A 216 11.32 -11.31 -0.36
CA GLU A 216 12.58 -11.50 -1.08
C GLU A 216 13.77 -11.52 -0.11
N ALA A 217 13.81 -10.58 0.86
CA ALA A 217 14.84 -10.56 1.89
C ALA A 217 14.82 -11.87 2.70
N ALA A 218 13.64 -12.29 3.16
CA ALA A 218 13.47 -13.53 3.92
C ALA A 218 13.94 -14.76 3.13
N TYR A 219 13.55 -14.86 1.85
CA TYR A 219 13.94 -15.97 0.99
C TYR A 219 15.46 -16.02 0.78
N ARG A 220 16.11 -14.90 0.49
CA ARG A 220 17.56 -14.83 0.27
C ARG A 220 18.35 -15.23 1.51
N GLU A 221 17.98 -14.70 2.67
CA GLU A 221 18.62 -15.07 3.94
C GLU A 221 18.47 -16.58 4.21
N ALA A 222 17.26 -17.12 4.05
CA ALA A 222 17.00 -18.54 4.25
C ALA A 222 17.79 -19.44 3.28
N LEU A 223 17.83 -19.05 1.99
CA LEU A 223 18.54 -19.80 0.95
C LEU A 223 20.04 -19.84 1.23
N THR A 224 20.65 -18.67 1.50
CA THR A 224 22.09 -18.56 1.81
C THR A 224 22.44 -19.41 3.03
N TYR A 225 21.68 -19.26 4.11
CA TYR A 225 21.93 -20.04 5.32
C TYR A 225 21.77 -21.54 5.08
N ALA A 226 20.76 -21.97 4.33
CA ALA A 226 20.54 -23.39 4.05
C ALA A 226 21.63 -24.02 3.17
N GLN A 227 22.29 -23.25 2.31
CA GLN A 227 23.42 -23.69 1.50
C GLN A 227 24.71 -23.82 2.32
N GLU A 228 24.92 -22.95 3.30
CA GLU A 228 26.15 -22.91 4.10
C GLU A 228 26.09 -23.80 5.34
N ARG A 229 24.94 -23.88 6.01
CA ARG A 229 24.77 -24.63 7.24
C ARG A 229 24.82 -26.13 7.00
N ARG A 230 25.72 -26.83 7.69
CA ARG A 230 25.84 -28.28 7.59
C ARG A 230 25.37 -28.97 8.86
N GLN A 231 24.61 -30.03 8.69
CA GLN A 231 24.20 -30.97 9.76
C GLN A 231 24.19 -32.41 9.19
N PHE A 232 24.48 -33.38 10.02
CA PHE A 232 24.52 -34.80 9.61
C PHE A 232 25.38 -35.06 8.36
N GLY A 233 26.48 -34.30 8.23
CA GLY A 233 27.46 -34.45 7.15
C GLY A 233 27.14 -33.75 5.83
N LYS A 234 25.99 -33.09 5.67
CA LYS A 234 25.59 -32.40 4.45
C LYS A 234 24.99 -31.01 4.69
N ALA A 235 24.86 -30.21 3.65
CA ALA A 235 24.18 -28.92 3.73
C ALA A 235 22.68 -29.11 4.05
N ILE A 236 22.11 -28.26 4.87
CA ILE A 236 20.69 -28.45 5.28
C ILE A 236 19.70 -28.30 4.13
N ILE A 237 20.06 -27.60 3.05
CA ILE A 237 19.26 -27.52 1.82
C ILE A 237 19.01 -28.88 1.18
N GLU A 238 19.89 -29.86 1.43
CA GLU A 238 19.75 -31.22 0.90
C GLU A 238 18.71 -32.08 1.65
N PHE A 239 18.13 -31.57 2.74
CA PHE A 239 17.03 -32.22 3.44
C PHE A 239 15.67 -31.88 2.80
N PRO A 240 14.84 -32.87 2.46
CA PRO A 240 13.56 -32.66 1.78
C PRO A 240 12.68 -31.61 2.45
N ALA A 241 12.55 -31.64 3.79
CA ALA A 241 11.74 -30.67 4.52
C ALA A 241 12.24 -29.22 4.38
N VAL A 242 13.55 -28.99 4.34
CA VAL A 242 14.14 -27.66 4.12
C VAL A 242 13.96 -27.22 2.68
N TYR A 243 14.21 -28.12 1.74
CA TYR A 243 14.02 -27.87 0.31
C TYR A 243 12.55 -27.52 -0.01
N GLU A 244 11.60 -28.24 0.59
CA GLU A 244 10.16 -27.97 0.43
C GLU A 244 9.81 -26.57 0.94
N MET A 245 10.26 -26.18 2.15
CA MET A 245 10.04 -24.82 2.68
C MET A 245 10.58 -23.75 1.73
N LEU A 246 11.81 -23.87 1.26
CA LEU A 246 12.43 -22.93 0.33
C LEU A 246 11.66 -22.85 -1.01
N SER A 247 11.21 -23.99 -1.52
CA SER A 247 10.40 -24.03 -2.75
C SER A 247 9.08 -23.32 -2.60
N LEU A 248 8.40 -23.51 -1.46
CA LEU A 248 7.15 -22.82 -1.14
C LEU A 248 7.35 -21.32 -0.92
N MET A 249 8.44 -20.92 -0.24
CA MET A 249 8.80 -19.51 -0.09
C MET A 249 8.99 -18.85 -1.45
N LYS A 250 9.71 -19.52 -2.36
CA LYS A 250 9.95 -19.00 -3.72
C LYS A 250 8.65 -18.88 -4.52
N ALA A 251 7.80 -19.91 -4.49
CA ALA A 251 6.52 -19.89 -5.18
C ALA A 251 5.60 -18.76 -4.67
N LYS A 252 5.50 -18.57 -3.36
CA LYS A 252 4.73 -17.47 -2.75
C LYS A 252 5.28 -16.10 -3.16
N LEU A 253 6.60 -15.93 -3.16
CA LEU A 253 7.28 -14.71 -3.58
C LEU A 253 6.98 -14.39 -5.05
N ASP A 254 7.13 -15.35 -5.95
CA ASP A 254 6.92 -15.14 -7.39
C ASP A 254 5.45 -14.87 -7.71
N ALA A 255 4.53 -15.58 -7.07
CA ALA A 255 3.10 -15.34 -7.20
C ALA A 255 2.72 -13.91 -6.74
N SER A 256 3.24 -13.48 -5.57
CA SER A 256 3.00 -12.15 -5.04
C SER A 256 3.54 -11.06 -5.96
N ARG A 257 4.76 -11.23 -6.48
CA ARG A 257 5.40 -10.27 -7.38
C ARG A 257 4.66 -10.18 -8.72
N SER A 258 4.27 -11.32 -9.29
CA SER A 258 3.49 -11.34 -10.54
C SER A 258 2.15 -10.63 -10.39
N LEU A 259 1.42 -10.92 -9.30
CA LEU A 259 0.15 -10.27 -9.00
C LEU A 259 0.32 -8.76 -8.77
N LEU A 260 1.35 -8.36 -8.04
CA LEU A 260 1.65 -6.95 -7.78
C LEU A 260 1.88 -6.18 -9.08
N TYR A 261 2.74 -6.65 -9.95
CA TYR A 261 3.09 -5.93 -11.17
C TYR A 261 1.95 -5.92 -12.19
N GLU A 262 1.19 -7.01 -12.30
CA GLU A 262 0.01 -7.02 -13.15
C GLU A 262 -1.06 -6.06 -12.64
N THR A 263 -1.31 -6.03 -11.32
CA THR A 263 -2.25 -5.08 -10.72
C THR A 263 -1.82 -3.63 -10.98
N THR A 264 -0.53 -3.36 -10.82
CA THR A 264 0.02 -2.03 -11.05
C THR A 264 -0.10 -1.60 -12.52
N ARG A 265 0.08 -2.54 -13.45
CA ARG A 265 -0.15 -2.31 -14.88
C ARG A 265 -1.60 -1.92 -15.17
N PHE A 266 -2.58 -2.54 -14.52
CA PHE A 266 -3.99 -2.15 -14.68
C PHE A 266 -4.22 -0.70 -14.22
N VAL A 267 -3.57 -0.29 -13.13
CA VAL A 267 -3.65 1.09 -12.65
C VAL A 267 -3.03 2.06 -13.66
N ASP A 268 -1.84 1.79 -14.17
CA ASP A 268 -1.20 2.63 -15.18
C ASP A 268 -2.06 2.76 -16.44
N MET A 269 -2.66 1.66 -16.88
CA MET A 269 -3.50 1.66 -18.09
C MET A 269 -4.74 2.53 -17.95
N TYR A 270 -5.48 2.45 -16.85
CA TYR A 270 -6.65 3.33 -16.72
C TYR A 270 -6.26 4.80 -16.49
N LYS A 271 -5.17 5.07 -15.76
CA LYS A 271 -4.66 6.44 -15.54
C LYS A 271 -4.25 7.13 -16.84
N VAL A 272 -3.68 6.39 -17.80
CA VAL A 272 -3.37 6.93 -19.14
C VAL A 272 -4.64 7.44 -19.83
N TYR A 273 -5.72 6.66 -19.80
CA TYR A 273 -7.01 7.09 -20.37
C TYR A 273 -7.64 8.26 -19.58
N GLU A 274 -7.48 8.30 -18.27
CA GLU A 274 -7.92 9.46 -17.47
C GLU A 274 -7.18 10.73 -17.91
N ASP A 275 -5.86 10.66 -18.11
CA ASP A 275 -5.08 11.82 -18.56
C ASP A 275 -5.46 12.27 -19.96
N ILE A 276 -5.65 11.34 -20.89
CA ILE A 276 -6.18 11.65 -22.24
C ILE A 276 -7.56 12.33 -22.14
N SER A 277 -8.40 11.89 -21.20
CA SER A 277 -9.74 12.46 -21.00
C SER A 277 -9.77 13.92 -20.54
N LYS A 278 -8.66 14.37 -19.92
CA LYS A 278 -8.48 15.80 -19.53
C LYS A 278 -8.15 16.70 -20.72
N GLU A 279 -7.58 16.12 -21.78
CA GLU A 279 -7.16 16.86 -22.98
C GLU A 279 -8.20 16.80 -24.10
N ARG A 280 -8.87 15.67 -24.24
CA ARG A 280 -9.93 15.44 -25.25
C ARG A 280 -10.98 14.43 -24.79
N LYS A 281 -12.14 14.43 -25.44
CA LYS A 281 -13.16 13.40 -25.23
C LYS A 281 -12.62 12.04 -25.72
N LEU A 282 -12.77 11.01 -24.89
CA LEU A 282 -12.42 9.64 -25.25
C LEU A 282 -13.39 9.08 -26.29
N GLU A 283 -12.90 8.28 -27.22
CA GLU A 283 -13.69 7.44 -28.11
C GLU A 283 -14.41 6.34 -27.30
N LYS A 284 -15.36 5.66 -27.92
CA LYS A 284 -16.16 4.63 -27.24
C LYS A 284 -15.26 3.48 -26.75
N GLU A 285 -14.42 2.99 -27.62
CA GLU A 285 -13.46 1.90 -27.36
C GLU A 285 -12.49 2.28 -26.22
N GLU A 286 -11.98 3.51 -26.22
CA GLU A 286 -11.09 4.02 -25.16
C GLU A 286 -11.80 4.09 -23.79
N ARG A 287 -13.07 4.52 -23.78
CA ARG A 287 -13.86 4.53 -22.54
C ARG A 287 -14.14 3.12 -22.02
N ASP A 288 -14.41 2.18 -22.90
CA ASP A 288 -14.68 0.79 -22.54
C ASP A 288 -13.40 0.13 -21.99
N GLU A 289 -12.25 0.38 -22.61
CA GLU A 289 -10.93 -0.04 -22.12
C GLU A 289 -10.61 0.58 -20.76
N MET A 290 -10.78 1.89 -20.60
CA MET A 290 -10.57 2.57 -19.31
C MET A 290 -11.38 1.93 -18.19
N LYS A 291 -12.68 1.69 -18.42
CA LYS A 291 -13.58 1.05 -17.44
C LYS A 291 -13.15 -0.39 -17.12
N LYS A 292 -12.67 -1.12 -18.13
CA LYS A 292 -12.16 -2.48 -17.96
C LYS A 292 -10.96 -2.48 -17.03
N TYR A 293 -9.93 -1.66 -17.32
CA TYR A 293 -8.73 -1.60 -16.51
C TYR A 293 -8.99 -1.04 -15.11
N GLN A 294 -9.87 -0.05 -14.96
CA GLN A 294 -10.29 0.45 -13.67
C GLN A 294 -10.94 -0.64 -12.81
N ARG A 295 -11.87 -1.42 -13.40
CA ARG A 295 -12.51 -2.56 -12.71
C ARG A 295 -11.50 -3.63 -12.30
N GLN A 296 -10.52 -3.91 -13.15
CA GLN A 296 -9.43 -4.85 -12.84
C GLN A 296 -8.56 -4.31 -11.71
N ALA A 297 -8.14 -3.05 -11.76
CA ALA A 297 -7.38 -2.41 -10.69
C ALA A 297 -8.12 -2.45 -9.34
N ASP A 298 -9.42 -2.11 -9.34
CA ASP A 298 -10.26 -2.14 -8.14
C ASP A 298 -10.38 -3.54 -7.53
N ALA A 299 -10.46 -4.58 -8.38
CA ALA A 299 -10.56 -5.97 -7.94
C ALA A 299 -9.22 -6.50 -7.42
N PHE A 300 -8.14 -6.23 -8.13
CA PHE A 300 -6.85 -6.85 -7.86
C PHE A 300 -6.02 -6.12 -6.80
N THR A 301 -6.24 -4.82 -6.57
CA THR A 301 -5.53 -4.07 -5.52
C THR A 301 -5.71 -4.67 -4.12
N PRO A 302 -6.93 -4.92 -3.63
CA PRO A 302 -7.11 -5.58 -2.33
C PRO A 302 -6.56 -7.02 -2.31
N LEU A 303 -6.71 -7.76 -3.41
CA LEU A 303 -6.15 -9.11 -3.53
C LEU A 303 -4.62 -9.08 -3.45
N ALA A 304 -3.96 -8.19 -4.19
CA ALA A 304 -2.50 -8.03 -4.17
C ALA A 304 -1.98 -7.70 -2.77
N LYS A 305 -2.60 -6.72 -2.08
CA LYS A 305 -2.22 -6.36 -0.71
C LYS A 305 -2.47 -7.51 0.27
N GLY A 306 -3.65 -8.13 0.24
CA GLY A 306 -4.02 -9.21 1.16
C GLY A 306 -3.11 -10.42 1.01
N MET A 307 -3.00 -10.97 -0.20
CA MET A 307 -2.18 -12.16 -0.48
C MET A 307 -0.69 -11.93 -0.22
N SER A 308 -0.12 -10.81 -0.72
CA SER A 308 1.31 -10.55 -0.55
C SER A 308 1.69 -10.37 0.91
N SER A 309 0.84 -9.70 1.72
CA SER A 309 1.10 -9.50 3.14
C SER A 309 1.02 -10.80 3.95
N GLU A 310 0.08 -11.68 3.66
CA GLU A 310 -0.01 -13.00 4.31
C GLU A 310 1.17 -13.90 3.93
N PHE A 311 1.52 -13.95 2.64
CA PHE A 311 2.68 -14.72 2.18
C PHE A 311 3.99 -14.16 2.71
N CYS A 312 4.11 -12.84 2.87
CA CYS A 312 5.25 -12.20 3.51
C CYS A 312 5.43 -12.68 4.96
N ASN A 313 4.36 -12.72 5.74
CA ASN A 313 4.40 -13.23 7.11
C ASN A 313 4.81 -14.72 7.18
N GLN A 314 4.28 -15.55 6.27
CA GLN A 314 4.64 -16.96 6.18
C GLN A 314 6.11 -17.14 5.77
N ASN A 315 6.60 -16.40 4.76
CA ASN A 315 7.98 -16.47 4.32
C ASN A 315 8.96 -16.00 5.41
N ALA A 316 8.60 -14.97 6.15
CA ALA A 316 9.40 -14.49 7.28
C ALA A 316 9.44 -15.51 8.43
N TYR A 317 8.33 -16.20 8.71
CA TYR A 317 8.26 -17.30 9.66
C TYR A 317 9.17 -18.48 9.21
N ASP A 318 9.04 -18.92 7.96
CA ASP A 318 9.83 -20.02 7.40
C ASP A 318 11.33 -19.68 7.39
N CYS A 319 11.69 -18.43 7.14
CA CYS A 319 13.06 -17.95 7.23
C CYS A 319 13.66 -18.19 8.63
N VAL A 320 12.97 -17.80 9.69
CA VAL A 320 13.39 -18.06 11.07
C VAL A 320 13.47 -19.56 11.34
N GLN A 321 12.49 -20.34 10.86
CA GLN A 321 12.45 -21.78 11.05
C GLN A 321 13.65 -22.49 10.39
N ILE A 322 14.04 -22.10 9.16
CA ILE A 322 15.20 -22.65 8.46
C ILE A 322 16.51 -22.33 9.20
N HIS A 323 16.62 -21.17 9.81
CA HIS A 323 17.78 -20.81 10.62
C HIS A 323 17.84 -21.56 11.97
N GLY A 324 16.72 -22.13 12.43
CA GLY A 324 16.63 -22.80 13.72
C GLY A 324 16.98 -21.88 14.89
N GLY A 325 17.76 -22.34 15.86
CA GLY A 325 18.18 -21.52 17.01
C GLY A 325 18.88 -20.23 16.63
N SER A 326 19.68 -20.23 15.56
CA SER A 326 20.32 -19.02 15.02
C SER A 326 19.28 -17.96 14.58
N GLY A 327 18.13 -18.39 14.04
CA GLY A 327 17.08 -17.49 13.60
C GLY A 327 16.36 -16.72 14.71
N PHE A 328 16.50 -17.20 15.94
CA PHE A 328 15.97 -16.51 17.13
C PHE A 328 16.93 -15.47 17.71
N MET A 329 18.18 -15.47 17.24
CA MET A 329 19.23 -14.56 17.71
C MET A 329 19.30 -13.29 16.86
N LYS A 330 19.62 -12.16 17.47
CA LYS A 330 19.74 -10.85 16.79
C LYS A 330 20.98 -10.73 15.89
N ASP A 331 21.84 -11.73 15.91
CA ASP A 331 23.03 -11.80 15.05
C ASP A 331 22.67 -12.04 13.58
N TYR A 332 21.47 -12.56 13.31
CA TYR A 332 20.93 -12.82 11.97
C TYR A 332 19.78 -11.89 11.64
N ALA A 333 19.66 -11.53 10.36
CA ALA A 333 18.64 -10.58 9.89
C ALA A 333 17.20 -11.14 9.98
N CYS A 334 17.02 -12.45 9.98
CA CYS A 334 15.73 -13.12 9.90
C CYS A 334 14.78 -12.77 11.07
N GLU A 335 15.30 -12.55 12.30
CA GLU A 335 14.46 -12.14 13.44
C GLU A 335 13.86 -10.75 13.22
N ARG A 336 14.65 -9.82 12.65
CA ARG A 336 14.17 -8.47 12.30
C ARG A 336 13.18 -8.53 11.14
N ILE A 337 13.48 -9.29 10.09
CA ILE A 337 12.58 -9.49 8.93
C ILE A 337 11.23 -10.01 9.41
N TYR A 338 11.20 -10.97 10.35
CA TYR A 338 9.96 -11.51 10.91
C TYR A 338 9.15 -10.46 11.67
N ARG A 339 9.82 -9.64 12.50
CA ARG A 339 9.15 -8.54 13.21
C ARG A 339 8.63 -7.47 12.25
N ASP A 340 9.38 -7.13 11.21
CA ASP A 340 9.02 -6.13 10.21
C ASP A 340 7.85 -6.61 9.33
N ALA A 341 7.81 -7.89 8.97
CA ALA A 341 6.75 -8.48 8.18
C ALA A 341 5.37 -8.38 8.86
N ARG A 342 5.32 -8.47 10.20
CA ARG A 342 4.04 -8.64 10.91
C ARG A 342 3.04 -7.52 10.66
N ILE A 343 3.49 -6.28 10.48
CA ILE A 343 2.61 -5.13 10.30
C ILE A 343 1.90 -5.13 8.93
N THR A 344 2.47 -5.77 7.93
CA THR A 344 2.00 -5.69 6.54
C THR A 344 0.56 -6.19 6.36
N SER A 345 0.09 -7.13 7.18
CA SER A 345 -1.29 -7.61 7.17
C SER A 345 -2.25 -6.80 8.05
N ILE A 346 -1.76 -5.72 8.70
CA ILE A 346 -2.54 -4.90 9.64
C ILE A 346 -2.84 -3.52 9.06
N TYR A 347 -1.80 -2.72 8.74
CA TYR A 347 -1.98 -1.33 8.32
C TYR A 347 -2.41 -1.20 6.85
N GLU A 348 -2.84 0.00 6.47
CA GLU A 348 -3.45 0.30 5.15
C GLU A 348 -4.64 -0.63 4.82
N GLY A 349 -5.42 -0.94 5.85
CA GLY A 349 -6.49 -1.91 5.84
C GLY A 349 -6.02 -3.33 6.17
N THR A 350 -6.61 -3.90 7.20
CA THR A 350 -6.34 -5.29 7.61
C THR A 350 -6.67 -6.28 6.49
N THR A 351 -6.15 -7.51 6.60
CA THR A 351 -6.50 -8.59 5.65
C THR A 351 -8.01 -8.74 5.50
N GLN A 352 -8.78 -8.66 6.61
CA GLN A 352 -10.25 -8.71 6.55
C GLN A 352 -10.85 -7.57 5.71
N LEU A 353 -10.34 -6.34 5.82
CA LEU A 353 -10.81 -5.23 4.99
C LEU A 353 -10.46 -5.42 3.51
N GLN A 354 -9.36 -6.10 3.19
CA GLN A 354 -9.04 -6.48 1.80
C GLN A 354 -10.05 -7.51 1.27
N VAL A 355 -10.43 -8.49 2.08
CA VAL A 355 -11.46 -9.48 1.73
C VAL A 355 -12.80 -8.79 1.46
N VAL A 356 -13.26 -7.93 2.37
CA VAL A 356 -14.51 -7.15 2.20
C VAL A 356 -14.47 -6.28 0.94
N ALA A 357 -13.32 -5.65 0.64
CA ALA A 357 -13.18 -4.85 -0.58
C ALA A 357 -13.21 -5.71 -1.86
N ALA A 358 -12.68 -6.94 -1.81
CA ALA A 358 -12.60 -7.83 -2.97
C ALA A 358 -13.89 -8.61 -3.25
N ILE A 359 -14.70 -8.91 -2.22
CA ILE A 359 -15.83 -9.85 -2.31
C ILE A 359 -16.85 -9.49 -3.38
N ARG A 360 -17.13 -8.19 -3.58
CA ARG A 360 -18.05 -7.74 -4.64
C ARG A 360 -17.56 -8.14 -6.04
N HIS A 361 -16.24 -8.25 -6.24
CA HIS A 361 -15.64 -8.63 -7.52
C HIS A 361 -15.66 -10.14 -7.74
N VAL A 362 -15.78 -10.92 -6.66
CA VAL A 362 -16.10 -12.35 -6.68
C VAL A 362 -17.50 -12.55 -7.21
N THR A 363 -18.48 -11.94 -6.55
CA THR A 363 -19.91 -12.13 -6.84
C THR A 363 -20.35 -11.51 -8.19
N THR A 364 -19.69 -10.46 -8.66
CA THR A 364 -19.95 -9.83 -9.96
C THR A 364 -19.19 -10.46 -11.14
N GLY A 365 -18.41 -11.53 -10.88
CA GLY A 365 -17.73 -12.30 -11.91
C GLY A 365 -16.44 -11.67 -12.44
N THR A 366 -15.91 -10.59 -11.82
CA THR A 366 -14.69 -9.93 -12.32
C THR A 366 -13.50 -10.88 -12.30
N PHE A 367 -13.28 -11.61 -11.19
CA PHE A 367 -12.20 -12.60 -11.09
C PHE A 367 -12.44 -13.81 -12.01
N LEU A 368 -13.68 -14.30 -12.09
CA LEU A 368 -14.01 -15.42 -12.97
C LEU A 368 -13.69 -15.10 -14.44
N ASN A 369 -14.03 -13.91 -14.90
CA ASN A 369 -13.73 -13.49 -16.27
C ASN A 369 -12.22 -13.43 -16.54
N MET A 370 -11.42 -12.99 -15.54
CA MET A 370 -9.97 -12.98 -15.66
C MET A 370 -9.38 -14.40 -15.65
N MET A 371 -9.87 -15.31 -14.80
CA MET A 371 -9.45 -16.71 -14.81
C MET A 371 -9.72 -17.35 -16.17
N LYS A 372 -10.94 -17.17 -16.72
CA LYS A 372 -11.31 -17.68 -18.04
C LYS A 372 -10.47 -17.06 -19.18
N PHE A 373 -10.05 -15.81 -19.03
CA PHE A 373 -9.13 -15.18 -19.98
C PHE A 373 -7.75 -15.88 -19.94
N TYR A 374 -7.16 -16.08 -18.76
CA TYR A 374 -5.86 -16.74 -18.62
C TYR A 374 -5.89 -18.23 -19.06
N GLU A 375 -7.03 -18.90 -18.94
CA GLU A 375 -7.19 -20.28 -19.44
C GLU A 375 -7.09 -20.41 -20.96
N GLN A 376 -7.27 -19.32 -21.70
CA GLN A 376 -7.21 -19.28 -23.15
C GLN A 376 -5.85 -18.85 -23.70
N GLU A 377 -4.94 -18.40 -22.81
CA GLU A 377 -3.61 -17.99 -23.22
C GLU A 377 -2.82 -19.15 -23.81
N THR A 378 -2.05 -18.83 -24.85
CA THR A 378 -1.11 -19.78 -25.45
C THR A 378 0.10 -19.89 -24.55
N ILE A 379 0.36 -21.08 -24.01
CA ILE A 379 1.45 -21.36 -23.10
C ILE A 379 2.42 -22.40 -23.67
N CYS A 380 3.63 -22.45 -23.11
CA CYS A 380 4.58 -23.51 -23.49
C CYS A 380 4.09 -24.90 -23.02
N PRO A 381 4.47 -25.98 -23.73
CA PRO A 381 3.98 -27.33 -23.45
C PRO A 381 4.19 -27.78 -21.99
N GLU A 382 5.26 -27.37 -21.36
CA GLU A 382 5.61 -27.72 -19.97
C GLU A 382 4.60 -27.18 -18.96
N LEU A 383 3.87 -26.11 -19.28
CA LEU A 383 2.87 -25.49 -18.41
C LEU A 383 1.44 -26.00 -18.64
N VAL A 384 1.19 -26.83 -19.69
CA VAL A 384 -0.14 -27.38 -19.98
C VAL A 384 -0.77 -28.11 -18.78
N PRO A 385 -0.04 -28.90 -17.98
CA PRO A 385 -0.60 -29.52 -16.78
C PRO A 385 -1.11 -28.50 -15.77
N LEU A 386 -0.40 -27.37 -15.60
CA LEU A 386 -0.81 -26.30 -14.70
C LEU A 386 -2.04 -25.55 -15.23
N GLN A 387 -2.12 -25.31 -16.54
CA GLN A 387 -3.30 -24.70 -17.16
C GLN A 387 -4.55 -25.60 -17.01
N ASN A 388 -4.40 -26.91 -17.18
CA ASN A 388 -5.50 -27.85 -16.94
C ASN A 388 -5.97 -27.82 -15.47
N ARG A 389 -5.02 -27.70 -14.53
CA ARG A 389 -5.34 -27.56 -13.12
C ARG A 389 -6.05 -26.23 -12.85
N LEU A 390 -5.62 -25.12 -13.47
CA LEU A 390 -6.32 -23.82 -13.40
C LEU A 390 -7.78 -23.98 -13.86
N LYS A 391 -8.03 -24.59 -15.00
CA LYS A 391 -9.40 -24.83 -15.52
C LYS A 391 -10.27 -25.58 -14.52
N ALA A 392 -9.75 -26.67 -13.94
CA ALA A 392 -10.48 -27.43 -12.94
C ALA A 392 -10.77 -26.61 -11.67
N MET A 393 -9.84 -25.78 -11.23
CA MET A 393 -10.04 -24.88 -10.09
C MET A 393 -11.06 -23.78 -10.41
N THR A 394 -11.05 -23.21 -11.62
CA THR A 394 -12.01 -22.21 -12.06
C THR A 394 -13.45 -22.77 -12.09
N GLU A 395 -13.64 -24.02 -12.51
CA GLU A 395 -14.95 -24.68 -12.46
C GLU A 395 -15.47 -24.83 -11.03
N ILE A 396 -14.59 -25.20 -10.08
CA ILE A 396 -14.94 -25.29 -8.66
C ILE A 396 -15.30 -23.90 -8.12
N TYR A 397 -14.48 -22.90 -8.42
CA TYR A 397 -14.72 -21.51 -8.04
C TYR A 397 -16.08 -21.01 -8.55
N GLU A 398 -16.40 -21.22 -9.84
CA GLU A 398 -17.68 -20.81 -10.44
C GLU A 398 -18.89 -21.45 -9.73
N LYS A 399 -18.82 -22.75 -9.46
CA LYS A 399 -19.87 -23.47 -8.71
C LYS A 399 -20.02 -22.96 -7.27
N THR A 400 -18.90 -22.71 -6.60
CA THR A 400 -18.91 -22.21 -5.22
C THR A 400 -19.54 -20.81 -5.15
N VAL A 401 -19.13 -19.90 -6.05
CA VAL A 401 -19.70 -18.54 -6.11
C VAL A 401 -21.20 -18.59 -6.41
N ALA A 402 -21.62 -19.41 -7.36
CA ALA A 402 -23.04 -19.57 -7.67
C ALA A 402 -23.85 -20.05 -6.46
N SER A 403 -23.36 -21.06 -5.74
CA SER A 403 -23.99 -21.58 -4.52
C SER A 403 -24.11 -20.52 -3.42
N VAL A 404 -23.06 -19.73 -3.20
CA VAL A 404 -23.06 -18.64 -2.19
C VAL A 404 -24.06 -17.55 -2.57
N VAL A 405 -24.09 -17.14 -3.84
CA VAL A 405 -25.02 -16.10 -4.34
C VAL A 405 -26.48 -16.55 -4.22
N GLU A 406 -26.77 -17.86 -4.43
CA GLU A 406 -28.11 -18.43 -4.27
C GLU A 406 -28.66 -18.33 -2.86
N THR A 407 -27.81 -18.32 -1.84
CA THR A 407 -28.24 -18.18 -0.43
C THR A 407 -28.94 -16.85 -0.17
N LYS A 408 -28.62 -15.80 -0.90
CA LYS A 408 -29.07 -14.40 -0.70
C LYS A 408 -28.77 -13.89 0.72
N ASP A 409 -27.85 -14.51 1.41
CA ASP A 409 -27.42 -14.18 2.74
C ASP A 409 -26.15 -13.30 2.67
N ASN A 410 -26.33 -12.00 2.96
CA ASN A 410 -25.23 -11.05 2.91
C ASN A 410 -24.16 -11.36 3.98
N GLU A 411 -24.55 -11.86 5.15
CA GLU A 411 -23.58 -12.25 6.19
C GLU A 411 -22.72 -13.43 5.72
N TYR A 412 -23.30 -14.36 4.96
CA TYR A 412 -22.58 -15.51 4.40
C TYR A 412 -21.62 -15.11 3.26
N ILE A 413 -21.91 -14.03 2.54
CA ILE A 413 -21.04 -13.51 1.48
C ILE A 413 -19.81 -12.82 2.06
N ASP A 414 -19.90 -12.23 3.26
CA ASP A 414 -18.80 -11.53 3.93
C ASP A 414 -17.77 -12.47 4.60
N PHE A 415 -18.05 -13.75 4.65
CA PHE A 415 -17.18 -14.82 5.16
C PHE A 415 -16.59 -15.66 4.03
#